data_74476fc6db37b9d829e4aeb9509b8e16
#
_entry.id   74476fc6db37b9d829e4aeb9509b8e16
#
_cell.length_a   1.000
_cell.length_b   1.000
_cell.length_c   1.000
_cell.angle_alpha   90.00
_cell.angle_beta   90.00
_cell.angle_gamma   90.00
#
_symmetry.space_group_name_H-M   'P 1'
#
loop_
_entity.id
_entity.type
_entity.pdbx_description
1 polymer ?
#
loop_
_entity_poly.entity_id
_entity_poly.type
_entity_poly.pdbx_seq_one_letter_code
_entity_poly.pdbx_strand_id
1 'polypeptide(L)'
;MRKGYVIINAQQKGGVGKTTDSCMESLVASLIFNKKVLFIDTDLQGNGTTFLAKSFNITEMQKTLMKCLEDGDLSEGIVNLHDNLDMIPCGYDMRKYTDFLIETFNTIEDRTFYLSRLLEKIKYNYDYIFIDIPPSTDLKVDNAMVASDYIIVVQETQQFSYEGSQRLIFEYIQTLVDDFGSLVKMQVAGVLPVLLQQKRALHKEIVKSTIATFGEENVFNTIINNHARLEWYPRIGLQFEDHHDKRMLALFCDIFCELEERIRLFETEGDIEAGYRYTQKYLVDNKLTKLGKGIDISGFNQKGNAARTENNAIS
;
A
#
# COMPACT_ATOMS: atom_id res chain seq x y z
N MET A 1 14.58 -3.98 17.79
CA MET A 1 14.34 -4.83 16.60
C MET A 1 13.19 -4.18 15.84
N ARG A 2 13.24 -4.07 14.53
CA ARG A 2 12.11 -3.57 13.72
C ARG A 2 10.97 -4.56 13.80
N LYS A 3 9.73 -4.07 13.73
CA LYS A 3 8.55 -4.93 13.84
C LYS A 3 8.18 -5.60 12.51
N GLY A 4 8.52 -4.96 11.37
CA GLY A 4 8.25 -5.48 10.04
C GLY A 4 6.77 -5.60 9.76
N TYR A 5 5.98 -4.58 10.11
CA TYR A 5 4.54 -4.58 9.87
C TYR A 5 4.23 -4.75 8.37
N VAL A 6 3.43 -5.73 8.06
CA VAL A 6 2.97 -6.00 6.70
C VAL A 6 1.61 -5.33 6.49
N ILE A 7 1.54 -4.40 5.55
CA ILE A 7 0.38 -3.57 5.25
C ILE A 7 -0.14 -3.85 3.85
N ILE A 8 -1.44 -3.96 3.70
CA ILE A 8 -2.12 -4.11 2.42
C ILE A 8 -3.20 -3.05 2.26
N ASN A 9 -3.23 -2.41 1.10
CA ASN A 9 -4.36 -1.63 0.62
C ASN A 9 -5.30 -2.56 -0.17
N ALA A 10 -6.48 -2.86 0.37
CA ALA A 10 -7.39 -3.87 -0.19
C ALA A 10 -8.70 -3.28 -0.70
N GLN A 11 -9.14 -3.76 -1.84
CA GLN A 11 -10.48 -3.58 -2.42
C GLN A 11 -10.65 -4.51 -3.63
N GLN A 12 -11.79 -5.14 -3.74
CA GLN A 12 -12.12 -6.04 -4.87
C GLN A 12 -12.40 -5.28 -6.17
N LYS A 13 -12.83 -4.01 -6.08
CA LYS A 13 -13.03 -3.15 -7.26
C LYS A 13 -11.68 -2.70 -7.83
N GLY A 14 -11.50 -2.85 -9.15
CA GLY A 14 -10.35 -2.30 -9.86
C GLY A 14 -10.42 -0.77 -10.01
N GLY A 15 -9.26 -0.12 -10.11
CA GLY A 15 -9.16 1.31 -10.41
C GLY A 15 -9.48 2.27 -9.25
N VAL A 16 -9.61 1.78 -8.02
CA VAL A 16 -9.91 2.63 -6.84
C VAL A 16 -8.67 3.35 -6.28
N GLY A 17 -7.46 3.02 -6.75
CA GLY A 17 -6.24 3.70 -6.29
C GLY A 17 -5.32 2.87 -5.38
N LYS A 18 -5.62 1.60 -5.08
CA LYS A 18 -4.80 0.73 -4.19
C LYS A 18 -3.30 0.82 -4.44
N THR A 19 -2.89 0.58 -5.68
CA THR A 19 -1.49 0.63 -6.10
C THR A 19 -0.87 2.00 -5.86
N THR A 20 -1.59 3.08 -6.20
CA THR A 20 -1.11 4.44 -5.97
C THR A 20 -0.95 4.72 -4.48
N ASP A 21 -1.92 4.28 -3.67
CA ASP A 21 -1.90 4.48 -2.23
C ASP A 21 -0.74 3.70 -1.60
N SER A 22 -0.57 2.41 -1.92
CA SER A 22 0.56 1.58 -1.44
C SER A 22 1.93 2.17 -1.82
N CYS A 23 2.09 2.65 -3.07
CA CYS A 23 3.32 3.30 -3.50
C CYS A 23 3.58 4.61 -2.75
N MET A 24 2.57 5.47 -2.62
CA MET A 24 2.71 6.76 -1.94
C MET A 24 2.97 6.61 -0.44
N GLU A 25 2.32 5.65 0.23
CA GLU A 25 2.60 5.32 1.62
C GLU A 25 4.03 4.82 1.81
N SER A 26 4.51 3.94 0.92
CA SER A 26 5.90 3.48 0.91
C SER A 26 6.89 4.63 0.74
N LEU A 27 6.60 5.56 -0.16
CA LEU A 27 7.42 6.75 -0.40
C LEU A 27 7.47 7.67 0.82
N VAL A 28 6.34 8.01 1.42
CA VAL A 28 6.35 8.91 2.59
C VAL A 28 6.97 8.24 3.81
N ALA A 29 6.67 6.97 4.06
CA ALA A 29 7.26 6.22 5.16
C ALA A 29 8.79 6.20 5.07
N SER A 30 9.34 5.92 3.89
CA SER A 30 10.79 5.81 3.70
C SER A 30 11.49 7.17 3.58
N LEU A 31 10.97 8.07 2.73
CA LEU A 31 11.67 9.31 2.38
C LEU A 31 11.45 10.44 3.40
N ILE A 32 10.27 10.50 4.01
CA ILE A 32 9.90 11.58 4.93
C ILE A 32 10.10 11.14 6.39
N PHE A 33 9.66 9.91 6.73
CA PHE A 33 9.71 9.39 8.10
C PHE A 33 10.91 8.50 8.39
N ASN A 34 11.84 8.34 7.43
CA ASN A 34 13.08 7.54 7.58
C ASN A 34 12.84 6.10 8.08
N LYS A 35 11.69 5.51 7.74
CA LYS A 35 11.40 4.10 8.01
C LYS A 35 12.08 3.23 6.97
N LYS A 36 12.63 2.09 7.36
CA LYS A 36 13.10 1.10 6.39
C LYS A 36 11.90 0.35 5.83
N VAL A 37 11.66 0.48 4.52
CA VAL A 37 10.46 0.01 3.84
C VAL A 37 10.81 -0.98 2.74
N LEU A 38 10.02 -2.05 2.63
CA LEU A 38 9.98 -2.94 1.47
C LEU A 38 8.61 -2.80 0.79
N PHE A 39 8.61 -2.56 -0.50
CA PHE A 39 7.41 -2.64 -1.34
C PHE A 39 7.43 -3.95 -2.13
N ILE A 40 6.33 -4.70 -2.13
CA ILE A 40 6.17 -5.95 -2.88
C ILE A 40 4.97 -5.81 -3.80
N ASP A 41 5.19 -5.97 -5.09
CA ASP A 41 4.12 -5.95 -6.09
C ASP A 41 3.70 -7.38 -6.45
N THR A 42 2.44 -7.73 -6.19
CA THR A 42 1.87 -9.04 -6.53
C THR A 42 0.86 -8.97 -7.68
N ASP A 43 0.56 -7.76 -8.18
CA ASP A 43 -0.33 -7.59 -9.33
C ASP A 43 0.42 -7.87 -10.65
N LEU A 44 -0.10 -8.83 -11.42
CA LEU A 44 0.38 -9.18 -12.75
C LEU A 44 0.57 -7.97 -13.70
N GLN A 45 -0.18 -6.89 -13.48
CA GLN A 45 -0.05 -5.67 -14.28
C GLN A 45 1.25 -4.90 -13.97
N GLY A 46 1.90 -5.14 -12.82
CA GLY A 46 3.15 -4.52 -12.43
C GLY A 46 3.09 -2.99 -12.32
N ASN A 47 1.92 -2.46 -11.98
CA ASN A 47 1.71 -1.01 -11.93
C ASN A 47 2.50 -0.37 -10.80
N GLY A 48 2.58 -1.00 -9.63
CA GLY A 48 3.38 -0.57 -8.49
C GLY A 48 4.87 -0.58 -8.82
N THR A 49 5.33 -1.68 -9.40
CA THR A 49 6.70 -1.82 -9.91
C THR A 49 7.06 -0.70 -10.88
N THR A 50 6.19 -0.46 -11.87
CA THR A 50 6.39 0.59 -12.88
C THR A 50 6.41 1.98 -12.26
N PHE A 51 5.51 2.27 -11.34
CA PHE A 51 5.43 3.58 -10.67
C PHE A 51 6.73 3.87 -9.90
N LEU A 52 7.16 2.96 -9.03
CA LEU A 52 8.35 3.15 -8.22
C LEU A 52 9.63 3.16 -9.07
N ALA A 53 9.74 2.24 -10.04
CA ALA A 53 10.88 2.22 -10.96
C ALA A 53 11.06 3.54 -11.70
N LYS A 54 9.97 4.13 -12.22
CA LYS A 54 10.01 5.44 -12.87
C LYS A 54 10.35 6.58 -11.90
N SER A 55 9.90 6.51 -10.66
CA SER A 55 10.19 7.54 -9.65
C SER A 55 11.68 7.62 -9.33
N PHE A 56 12.39 6.49 -9.41
CA PHE A 56 13.83 6.40 -9.10
C PHE A 56 14.72 6.12 -10.32
N ASN A 57 14.15 6.14 -11.54
CA ASN A 57 14.87 5.86 -12.80
C ASN A 57 15.55 4.48 -12.80
N ILE A 58 14.91 3.47 -12.21
CA ILE A 58 15.40 2.09 -12.24
C ILE A 58 14.98 1.46 -13.57
N THR A 59 15.96 0.96 -14.33
CA THR A 59 15.74 0.35 -15.66
C THR A 59 15.99 -1.15 -15.68
N GLU A 60 16.73 -1.67 -14.71
CA GLU A 60 17.10 -3.08 -14.65
C GLU A 60 16.60 -3.72 -13.36
N MET A 61 15.94 -4.87 -13.49
CA MET A 61 15.44 -5.68 -12.39
C MET A 61 15.84 -7.12 -12.68
N GLN A 62 16.73 -7.68 -11.85
CA GLN A 62 17.35 -8.97 -12.14
C GLN A 62 16.41 -10.14 -11.89
N LYS A 63 15.54 -10.05 -10.88
CA LYS A 63 14.70 -11.16 -10.45
C LYS A 63 13.29 -10.65 -10.09
N THR A 64 12.27 -11.35 -10.57
CA THR A 64 10.87 -11.05 -10.26
C THR A 64 10.43 -11.74 -8.98
N LEU A 65 9.34 -11.27 -8.38
CA LEU A 65 8.70 -11.93 -7.24
C LEU A 65 8.43 -13.41 -7.53
N MET A 66 7.90 -13.75 -8.71
CA MET A 66 7.60 -15.14 -9.06
C MET A 66 8.84 -16.04 -8.98
N LYS A 67 9.98 -15.56 -9.46
CA LYS A 67 11.25 -16.29 -9.37
C LYS A 67 11.71 -16.49 -7.93
N CYS A 68 11.53 -15.50 -7.08
CA CYS A 68 11.82 -15.61 -5.66
C CYS A 68 10.90 -16.62 -4.95
N LEU A 69 9.65 -16.69 -5.36
CA LEU A 69 8.68 -17.67 -4.85
C LEU A 69 9.05 -19.09 -5.30
N GLU A 70 9.44 -19.29 -6.57
CA GLU A 70 9.93 -20.59 -7.08
C GLU A 70 11.18 -21.07 -6.32
N ASP A 71 12.09 -20.14 -5.99
CA ASP A 71 13.36 -20.46 -5.31
C ASP A 71 13.22 -20.51 -3.77
N GLY A 72 12.10 -20.06 -3.23
CA GLY A 72 11.82 -20.03 -1.78
C GLY A 72 12.64 -18.99 -1.01
N ASP A 73 13.14 -17.96 -1.70
CA ASP A 73 13.92 -16.87 -1.11
C ASP A 73 13.56 -15.50 -1.70
N LEU A 74 12.91 -14.66 -0.89
CA LEU A 74 12.53 -13.30 -1.27
C LEU A 74 13.72 -12.34 -1.31
N SER A 75 14.80 -12.64 -0.60
CA SER A 75 15.95 -11.72 -0.48
C SER A 75 16.67 -11.50 -1.81
N GLU A 76 16.60 -12.48 -2.72
CA GLU A 76 17.25 -12.42 -4.03
C GLU A 76 16.57 -11.49 -5.04
N GLY A 77 15.28 -11.14 -4.80
CA GLY A 77 14.53 -10.21 -5.65
C GLY A 77 14.54 -8.77 -5.18
N ILE A 78 15.24 -8.48 -4.10
CA ILE A 78 15.25 -7.13 -3.51
C ILE A 78 16.06 -6.19 -4.41
N VAL A 79 15.37 -5.15 -4.90
CA VAL A 79 15.95 -4.04 -5.65
C VAL A 79 15.99 -2.82 -4.75
N ASN A 80 17.15 -2.25 -4.49
CA ASN A 80 17.28 -1.02 -3.73
C ASN A 80 16.89 0.17 -4.60
N LEU A 81 15.87 0.92 -4.18
CA LEU A 81 15.41 2.14 -4.85
C LEU A 81 16.03 3.39 -4.24
N HIS A 82 16.17 3.40 -2.90
CA HIS A 82 16.69 4.51 -2.11
C HIS A 82 17.23 3.98 -0.77
N ASP A 83 17.92 4.79 0.02
CA ASP A 83 18.57 4.38 1.27
C ASP A 83 17.64 3.61 2.23
N ASN A 84 16.37 3.96 2.27
CA ASN A 84 15.36 3.34 3.14
C ASN A 84 14.20 2.69 2.36
N LEU A 85 14.31 2.54 1.05
CA LEU A 85 13.25 1.95 0.23
C LEU A 85 13.81 0.87 -0.68
N ASP A 86 13.34 -0.33 -0.46
CA ASP A 86 13.59 -1.49 -1.30
C ASP A 86 12.29 -1.93 -1.98
N MET A 87 12.39 -2.67 -3.09
CA MET A 87 11.25 -3.22 -3.82
C MET A 87 11.53 -4.65 -4.28
N ILE A 88 10.52 -5.52 -4.23
CA ILE A 88 10.50 -6.78 -4.98
C ILE A 88 9.53 -6.60 -6.15
N PRO A 89 10.02 -6.60 -7.40
CA PRO A 89 9.23 -6.27 -8.56
C PRO A 89 8.35 -7.44 -9.02
N CYS A 90 7.16 -7.13 -9.54
CA CYS A 90 6.32 -8.07 -10.24
C CYS A 90 6.73 -8.19 -11.71
N GLY A 91 6.66 -9.40 -12.25
CA GLY A 91 6.80 -9.69 -13.67
C GLY A 91 5.56 -10.40 -14.24
N TYR A 92 5.47 -10.50 -15.56
CA TYR A 92 4.37 -11.22 -16.23
C TYR A 92 4.30 -12.71 -15.84
N ASP A 93 5.39 -13.27 -15.34
CA ASP A 93 5.48 -14.64 -14.83
C ASP A 93 4.64 -14.88 -13.57
N MET A 94 4.19 -13.83 -12.86
CA MET A 94 3.30 -13.93 -11.70
C MET A 94 1.95 -14.61 -12.04
N ARG A 95 1.57 -14.69 -13.30
CA ARG A 95 0.43 -15.48 -13.77
C ARG A 95 0.50 -16.96 -13.39
N LYS A 96 1.70 -17.50 -13.13
CA LYS A 96 1.94 -18.89 -12.77
C LYS A 96 1.79 -19.16 -11.26
N TYR A 97 1.62 -18.13 -10.45
CA TYR A 97 1.71 -18.28 -8.99
C TYR A 97 0.68 -19.24 -8.42
N THR A 98 -0.57 -19.17 -8.87
CA THR A 98 -1.61 -20.09 -8.41
C THR A 98 -1.30 -21.54 -8.77
N ASP A 99 -0.89 -21.81 -10.02
CA ASP A 99 -0.53 -23.14 -10.48
C ASP A 99 0.68 -23.67 -9.69
N PHE A 100 1.70 -22.86 -9.50
CA PHE A 100 2.87 -23.19 -8.68
C PHE A 100 2.47 -23.60 -7.25
N LEU A 101 1.59 -22.85 -6.59
CA LEU A 101 1.13 -23.20 -5.24
C LEU A 101 0.37 -24.54 -5.21
N ILE A 102 -0.48 -24.79 -6.22
CA ILE A 102 -1.26 -26.03 -6.30
C ILE A 102 -0.35 -27.23 -6.57
N GLU A 103 0.64 -27.09 -7.44
CA GLU A 103 1.57 -28.17 -7.81
C GLU A 103 2.61 -28.46 -6.72
N THR A 104 3.01 -27.43 -5.95
CA THR A 104 4.08 -27.54 -4.96
C THR A 104 3.57 -28.04 -3.60
N PHE A 105 2.37 -27.62 -3.19
CA PHE A 105 1.87 -27.88 -1.84
C PHE A 105 0.60 -28.74 -1.85
N ASN A 106 0.51 -29.69 -0.91
CA ASN A 106 -0.60 -30.63 -0.83
C ASN A 106 -1.79 -30.12 -0.03
N THR A 107 -1.57 -29.23 0.95
CA THR A 107 -2.64 -28.70 1.81
C THR A 107 -3.03 -27.30 1.41
N ILE A 108 -4.28 -26.91 1.68
CA ILE A 108 -4.75 -25.54 1.47
C ILE A 108 -3.96 -24.57 2.35
N GLU A 109 -3.71 -24.95 3.61
CA GLU A 109 -2.94 -24.13 4.56
C GLU A 109 -1.52 -23.84 4.04
N ASP A 110 -0.79 -24.87 3.55
CA ASP A 110 0.55 -24.65 3.00
C ASP A 110 0.56 -23.72 1.80
N ARG A 111 -0.46 -23.83 0.95
CA ARG A 111 -0.65 -22.95 -0.20
C ARG A 111 -0.91 -21.52 0.23
N THR A 112 -1.84 -21.32 1.15
CA THR A 112 -2.32 -20.00 1.58
C THR A 112 -1.26 -19.25 2.41
N PHE A 113 -0.48 -19.93 3.24
CA PHE A 113 0.53 -19.31 4.11
C PHE A 113 1.95 -19.31 3.53
N TYR A 114 2.12 -19.61 2.25
CA TYR A 114 3.46 -19.71 1.67
C TYR A 114 4.22 -18.37 1.69
N LEU A 115 3.60 -17.30 1.22
CA LEU A 115 4.21 -15.96 1.24
C LEU A 115 4.52 -15.51 2.67
N SER A 116 3.62 -15.74 3.61
CA SER A 116 3.83 -15.44 5.03
C SER A 116 5.09 -16.10 5.58
N ARG A 117 5.31 -17.39 5.28
CA ARG A 117 6.51 -18.13 5.71
C ARG A 117 7.80 -17.56 5.11
N LEU A 118 7.76 -17.08 3.88
CA LEU A 118 8.93 -16.46 3.25
C LEU A 118 9.22 -15.08 3.85
N LEU A 119 8.18 -14.29 4.12
CA LEU A 119 8.31 -12.96 4.73
C LEU A 119 8.90 -13.03 6.14
N GLU A 120 8.59 -14.06 6.93
CA GLU A 120 9.19 -14.24 8.27
C GLU A 120 10.73 -14.22 8.25
N LYS A 121 11.37 -14.62 7.15
CA LYS A 121 12.83 -14.63 7.02
C LYS A 121 13.44 -13.24 6.84
N ILE A 122 12.68 -12.27 6.34
CA ILE A 122 13.21 -10.95 5.96
C ILE A 122 12.50 -9.78 6.65
N LYS A 123 11.28 -9.96 7.18
CA LYS A 123 10.44 -8.85 7.65
C LYS A 123 11.09 -7.99 8.73
N TYR A 124 11.91 -8.58 9.58
CA TYR A 124 12.57 -7.85 10.68
C TYR A 124 13.74 -6.96 10.22
N ASN A 125 14.08 -6.97 8.93
CA ASN A 125 14.99 -6.00 8.32
C ASN A 125 14.29 -4.66 8.04
N TYR A 126 12.96 -4.64 8.06
CA TYR A 126 12.10 -3.51 7.71
C TYR A 126 11.26 -3.03 8.88
N ASP A 127 10.87 -1.76 8.85
CA ASP A 127 9.86 -1.21 9.76
C ASP A 127 8.46 -1.50 9.20
N TYR A 128 8.30 -1.38 7.87
CA TYR A 128 7.07 -1.64 7.13
C TYR A 128 7.33 -2.43 5.85
N ILE A 129 6.39 -3.29 5.49
CA ILE A 129 6.32 -3.98 4.21
C ILE A 129 4.95 -3.68 3.61
N PHE A 130 4.91 -2.99 2.49
CA PHE A 130 3.67 -2.75 1.75
C PHE A 130 3.54 -3.76 0.62
N ILE A 131 2.41 -4.48 0.56
CA ILE A 131 2.13 -5.44 -0.51
C ILE A 131 1.00 -4.89 -1.37
N ASP A 132 1.27 -4.63 -2.64
CA ASP A 132 0.24 -4.29 -3.62
C ASP A 132 -0.41 -5.54 -4.19
N ILE A 133 -1.74 -5.61 -4.16
CA ILE A 133 -2.53 -6.77 -4.55
C ILE A 133 -3.49 -6.47 -5.71
N PRO A 134 -3.75 -7.45 -6.61
CA PRO A 134 -4.74 -7.29 -7.66
C PRO A 134 -6.16 -7.21 -7.10
N PRO A 135 -7.15 -6.70 -7.88
CA PRO A 135 -8.56 -6.66 -7.49
C PRO A 135 -9.24 -8.03 -7.73
N SER A 136 -8.76 -9.08 -7.07
CA SER A 136 -9.29 -10.44 -7.16
C SER A 136 -9.48 -11.06 -5.78
N THR A 137 -10.07 -12.25 -5.73
CA THR A 137 -10.28 -13.07 -4.52
C THR A 137 -9.79 -14.49 -4.81
N ASP A 138 -8.59 -14.59 -5.33
CA ASP A 138 -7.95 -15.86 -5.64
C ASP A 138 -6.84 -16.20 -4.62
N LEU A 139 -6.32 -17.40 -4.71
CA LEU A 139 -5.27 -17.90 -3.80
C LEU A 139 -4.05 -16.99 -3.69
N LYS A 140 -3.74 -16.18 -4.71
CA LYS A 140 -2.64 -15.19 -4.66
C LYS A 140 -2.97 -14.07 -3.68
N VAL A 141 -4.21 -13.60 -3.70
CA VAL A 141 -4.68 -12.58 -2.77
C VAL A 141 -4.81 -13.15 -1.38
N ASP A 142 -5.32 -14.39 -1.22
CA ASP A 142 -5.35 -15.07 0.07
C ASP A 142 -3.97 -15.12 0.72
N ASN A 143 -2.92 -15.48 -0.06
CA ASN A 143 -1.54 -15.48 0.42
C ASN A 143 -1.08 -14.13 0.95
N ALA A 144 -1.38 -13.06 0.25
CA ALA A 144 -1.00 -11.71 0.67
C ALA A 144 -1.82 -11.28 1.90
N MET A 145 -3.13 -11.57 1.91
CA MET A 145 -4.03 -11.22 3.02
C MET A 145 -3.59 -11.88 4.33
N VAL A 146 -3.35 -13.19 4.35
CA VAL A 146 -2.93 -13.89 5.58
C VAL A 146 -1.50 -13.57 6.00
N ALA A 147 -0.69 -13.03 5.09
CA ALA A 147 0.66 -12.54 5.40
C ALA A 147 0.66 -11.12 6.00
N SER A 148 -0.46 -10.40 5.93
CA SER A 148 -0.55 -9.04 6.42
C SER A 148 -0.83 -8.98 7.93
N ASP A 149 -0.33 -7.92 8.56
CA ASP A 149 -0.67 -7.55 9.94
C ASP A 149 -1.85 -6.57 9.95
N TYR A 150 -1.90 -5.65 8.97
CA TYR A 150 -2.95 -4.63 8.88
C TYR A 150 -3.44 -4.43 7.46
N ILE A 151 -4.76 -4.25 7.33
CA ILE A 151 -5.45 -4.01 6.07
C ILE A 151 -6.08 -2.62 6.09
N ILE A 152 -5.77 -1.79 5.10
CA ILE A 152 -6.50 -0.56 4.81
C ILE A 152 -7.50 -0.87 3.71
N VAL A 153 -8.78 -0.68 3.97
CA VAL A 153 -9.83 -0.89 2.98
C VAL A 153 -10.02 0.39 2.17
N VAL A 154 -9.50 0.40 0.95
CA VAL A 154 -9.55 1.58 0.06
C VAL A 154 -10.91 1.66 -0.61
N GLN A 155 -11.71 2.64 -0.23
CA GLN A 155 -13.09 2.79 -0.70
C GLN A 155 -13.28 4.05 -1.54
N GLU A 156 -13.48 3.89 -2.85
CA GLU A 156 -13.97 4.99 -3.67
C GLU A 156 -15.34 5.46 -3.17
N THR A 157 -15.59 6.77 -3.14
CA THR A 157 -16.85 7.35 -2.64
C THR A 157 -18.02 7.16 -3.63
N GLN A 158 -18.21 5.90 -4.06
CA GLN A 158 -19.26 5.43 -4.97
C GLN A 158 -19.95 4.18 -4.42
N GLN A 159 -21.22 3.97 -4.79
CA GLN A 159 -22.07 2.89 -4.26
C GLN A 159 -21.42 1.49 -4.37
N PHE A 160 -20.98 1.10 -5.55
CA PHE A 160 -20.39 -0.22 -5.75
C PHE A 160 -19.09 -0.45 -4.96
N SER A 161 -18.32 0.60 -4.72
CA SER A 161 -17.10 0.49 -3.90
C SER A 161 -17.45 0.35 -2.42
N TYR A 162 -18.46 1.06 -1.94
CA TYR A 162 -18.99 0.92 -0.59
C TYR A 162 -19.52 -0.51 -0.33
N GLU A 163 -20.34 -1.06 -1.25
CA GLU A 163 -20.81 -2.44 -1.16
C GLU A 163 -19.63 -3.44 -1.24
N GLY A 164 -18.62 -3.14 -2.07
CA GLY A 164 -17.39 -3.92 -2.16
C GLY A 164 -16.61 -3.95 -0.84
N SER A 165 -16.57 -2.82 -0.11
CA SER A 165 -15.93 -2.76 1.22
C SER A 165 -16.68 -3.59 2.25
N GLN A 166 -18.01 -3.61 2.20
CA GLN A 166 -18.81 -4.48 3.08
C GLN A 166 -18.53 -5.96 2.80
N ARG A 167 -18.54 -6.38 1.52
CA ARG A 167 -18.20 -7.75 1.15
C ARG A 167 -16.78 -8.13 1.53
N LEU A 168 -15.83 -7.23 1.33
CA LEU A 168 -14.43 -7.48 1.71
C LEU A 168 -14.30 -7.76 3.21
N ILE A 169 -14.91 -6.92 4.06
CA ILE A 169 -14.78 -7.04 5.52
C ILE A 169 -15.65 -8.16 6.08
N PHE A 170 -16.94 -8.19 5.72
CA PHE A 170 -17.91 -9.06 6.39
C PHE A 170 -18.03 -10.46 5.76
N GLU A 171 -17.56 -10.64 4.52
CA GLU A 171 -17.62 -11.93 3.85
C GLU A 171 -16.21 -12.49 3.61
N TYR A 172 -15.37 -11.80 2.83
CA TYR A 172 -14.09 -12.36 2.40
C TYR A 172 -13.08 -12.52 3.55
N ILE A 173 -12.84 -11.46 4.33
CA ILE A 173 -11.94 -11.55 5.50
C ILE A 173 -12.51 -12.54 6.53
N GLN A 174 -13.82 -12.52 6.76
CA GLN A 174 -14.46 -13.47 7.67
C GLN A 174 -14.29 -14.90 7.21
N THR A 175 -14.40 -15.19 5.91
CA THR A 175 -14.14 -16.54 5.37
C THR A 175 -12.71 -17.00 5.67
N LEU A 176 -11.70 -16.15 5.50
CA LEU A 176 -10.31 -16.49 5.85
C LEU A 176 -10.14 -16.77 7.36
N VAL A 177 -10.83 -16.01 8.20
CA VAL A 177 -10.83 -16.24 9.66
C VAL A 177 -11.54 -17.54 10.02
N ASP A 178 -12.66 -17.85 9.37
CA ASP A 178 -13.42 -19.09 9.61
C ASP A 178 -12.64 -20.33 9.15
N ASP A 179 -11.94 -20.23 8.01
CA ASP A 179 -11.16 -21.33 7.43
C ASP A 179 -9.87 -21.62 8.21
N PHE A 180 -9.19 -20.59 8.73
CA PHE A 180 -7.84 -20.72 9.29
C PHE A 180 -7.72 -20.34 10.77
N GLY A 181 -8.77 -19.81 11.38
CA GLY A 181 -8.84 -19.51 12.82
C GLY A 181 -7.70 -18.64 13.33
N SER A 182 -7.04 -19.08 14.38
CA SER A 182 -5.96 -18.34 15.05
C SER A 182 -4.66 -18.18 14.23
N LEU A 183 -4.57 -18.82 13.08
CA LEU A 183 -3.44 -18.63 12.15
C LEU A 183 -3.53 -17.27 11.44
N VAL A 184 -4.74 -16.75 11.25
CA VAL A 184 -4.98 -15.43 10.68
C VAL A 184 -4.79 -14.36 11.76
N LYS A 185 -3.88 -13.40 11.51
CA LYS A 185 -3.53 -12.35 12.48
C LYS A 185 -3.88 -10.96 12.01
N MET A 186 -4.30 -10.82 10.76
CA MET A 186 -4.58 -9.53 10.15
C MET A 186 -5.72 -8.80 10.86
N GLN A 187 -5.57 -7.48 10.98
CA GLN A 187 -6.58 -6.57 11.51
C GLN A 187 -6.94 -5.53 10.44
N VAL A 188 -8.19 -5.11 10.41
CA VAL A 188 -8.61 -4.00 9.55
C VAL A 188 -8.25 -2.69 10.23
N ALA A 189 -7.20 -2.02 9.75
CA ALA A 189 -6.76 -0.72 10.27
C ALA A 189 -7.83 0.38 10.07
N GLY A 190 -8.69 0.23 9.09
CA GLY A 190 -9.83 1.11 8.83
C GLY A 190 -10.18 1.21 7.36
N VAL A 191 -11.28 1.88 7.08
CA VAL A 191 -11.73 2.21 5.72
C VAL A 191 -11.19 3.58 5.35
N LEU A 192 -10.44 3.67 4.25
CA LEU A 192 -9.90 4.91 3.69
C LEU A 192 -10.79 5.39 2.52
N PRO A 193 -11.57 6.46 2.69
CA PRO A 193 -12.36 7.02 1.60
C PRO A 193 -11.47 7.74 0.59
N VAL A 194 -11.61 7.39 -0.69
CA VAL A 194 -10.79 7.94 -1.77
C VAL A 194 -11.62 8.50 -2.92
N LEU A 195 -10.98 9.28 -3.80
CA LEU A 195 -11.58 9.88 -5.00
C LEU A 195 -12.82 10.74 -4.71
N LEU A 196 -12.85 11.38 -3.53
CA LEU A 196 -13.96 12.23 -3.13
C LEU A 196 -14.07 13.45 -4.06
N GLN A 197 -15.23 13.63 -4.65
CA GLN A 197 -15.61 14.85 -5.37
C GLN A 197 -16.51 15.72 -4.48
N GLN A 198 -15.94 16.69 -3.79
CA GLN A 198 -16.60 17.50 -2.75
C GLN A 198 -17.89 18.18 -3.21
N LYS A 199 -18.04 18.47 -4.50
CA LYS A 199 -19.24 19.12 -5.07
C LYS A 199 -20.40 18.14 -5.34
N ARG A 200 -20.16 16.83 -5.27
CA ARG A 200 -21.19 15.80 -5.51
C ARG A 200 -21.83 15.34 -4.20
N ALA A 201 -23.14 15.56 -4.08
CA ALA A 201 -23.89 15.16 -2.90
C ALA A 201 -23.80 13.65 -2.64
N LEU A 202 -23.88 12.82 -3.68
CA LEU A 202 -23.77 11.36 -3.57
C LEU A 202 -22.46 10.92 -2.90
N HIS A 203 -21.32 11.51 -3.26
CA HIS A 203 -20.03 11.14 -2.64
C HIS A 203 -20.02 11.41 -1.13
N LYS A 204 -20.61 12.54 -0.70
CA LYS A 204 -20.73 12.86 0.73
C LYS A 204 -21.68 11.91 1.46
N GLU A 205 -22.75 11.49 0.79
CA GLU A 205 -23.70 10.53 1.35
C GLU A 205 -23.05 9.16 1.53
N ILE A 206 -22.24 8.71 0.57
CA ILE A 206 -21.48 7.47 0.70
C ILE A 206 -20.52 7.52 1.89
N VAL A 207 -19.80 8.63 2.11
CA VAL A 207 -18.93 8.77 3.30
C VAL A 207 -19.73 8.65 4.59
N LYS A 208 -20.93 9.27 4.66
CA LYS A 208 -21.81 9.13 5.83
C LYS A 208 -22.29 7.69 6.02
N SER A 209 -22.68 7.03 4.95
CA SER A 209 -23.08 5.62 4.99
C SER A 209 -21.92 4.72 5.44
N THR A 210 -20.69 5.00 5.01
CA THR A 210 -19.47 4.31 5.45
C THR A 210 -19.29 4.45 6.97
N ILE A 211 -19.39 5.68 7.49
CA ILE A 211 -19.30 5.95 8.92
C ILE A 211 -20.42 5.25 9.70
N ALA A 212 -21.66 5.29 9.17
CA ALA A 212 -22.80 4.65 9.82
C ALA A 212 -22.67 3.11 9.87
N THR A 213 -22.01 2.51 8.88
CA THR A 213 -21.85 1.05 8.78
C THR A 213 -20.67 0.53 9.61
N PHE A 214 -19.53 1.20 9.54
CA PHE A 214 -18.31 0.69 10.12
C PHE A 214 -17.93 1.32 11.47
N GLY A 215 -18.59 2.41 11.88
CA GLY A 215 -18.20 3.25 13.01
C GLY A 215 -17.22 4.36 12.59
N GLU A 216 -17.30 5.51 13.25
CA GLU A 216 -16.47 6.68 12.93
C GLU A 216 -14.99 6.39 13.20
N GLU A 217 -14.68 5.65 14.26
CA GLU A 217 -13.35 5.19 14.66
C GLU A 217 -12.71 4.27 13.64
N ASN A 218 -13.49 3.52 12.87
CA ASN A 218 -13.02 2.58 11.84
C ASN A 218 -12.91 3.21 10.44
N VAL A 219 -13.15 4.52 10.31
CA VAL A 219 -12.98 5.26 9.05
C VAL A 219 -11.85 6.26 9.21
N PHE A 220 -10.91 6.28 8.25
CA PHE A 220 -9.82 7.26 8.24
C PHE A 220 -10.40 8.69 8.20
N ASN A 221 -9.88 9.56 9.05
CA ASN A 221 -10.23 10.98 9.05
C ASN A 221 -9.63 11.72 7.87
N THR A 222 -8.49 11.22 7.36
CA THR A 222 -7.85 11.73 6.16
C THR A 222 -8.52 11.13 4.93
N ILE A 223 -9.17 11.96 4.12
CA ILE A 223 -9.88 11.53 2.90
C ILE A 223 -9.10 11.97 1.66
N ILE A 224 -8.90 11.06 0.72
CA ILE A 224 -8.26 11.37 -0.56
C ILE A 224 -9.30 11.96 -1.52
N ASN A 225 -9.18 13.24 -1.82
CA ASN A 225 -9.99 13.85 -2.86
C ASN A 225 -9.54 13.38 -4.25
N ASN A 226 -10.40 13.53 -5.26
CA ASN A 226 -10.00 13.30 -6.64
C ASN A 226 -8.96 14.36 -7.06
N HIS A 227 -7.72 13.93 -7.22
CA HIS A 227 -6.59 14.77 -7.62
C HIS A 227 -6.02 14.26 -8.95
N ALA A 228 -6.12 15.06 -9.99
CA ALA A 228 -5.55 14.73 -11.30
C ALA A 228 -4.05 14.37 -11.24
N ARG A 229 -3.30 14.92 -10.25
CA ARG A 229 -1.88 14.62 -10.08
C ARG A 229 -1.64 13.13 -9.79
N LEU A 230 -2.48 12.48 -8.99
CA LEU A 230 -2.36 11.05 -8.67
C LEU A 230 -2.57 10.16 -9.91
N GLU A 231 -3.37 10.60 -10.87
CA GLU A 231 -3.61 9.87 -12.12
C GLU A 231 -2.36 9.85 -13.05
N TRP A 232 -1.45 10.83 -12.87
CA TRP A 232 -0.22 10.92 -13.65
C TRP A 232 0.92 10.06 -13.13
N TYR A 233 0.97 9.76 -11.83
CA TYR A 233 2.07 9.04 -11.21
C TYR A 233 2.34 7.65 -11.80
N PRO A 234 1.36 6.80 -12.12
CA PRO A 234 1.64 5.54 -12.80
C PRO A 234 2.30 5.71 -14.17
N ARG A 235 2.08 6.87 -14.83
CA ARG A 235 2.65 7.17 -16.14
C ARG A 235 4.09 7.70 -16.07
N ILE A 236 4.38 8.59 -15.13
CA ILE A 236 5.64 9.36 -15.11
C ILE A 236 6.48 9.13 -13.87
N GLY A 237 5.98 8.42 -12.86
CA GLY A 237 6.56 8.38 -11.52
C GLY A 237 6.34 9.68 -10.74
N LEU A 238 6.72 9.69 -9.48
CA LEU A 238 6.79 10.90 -8.67
C LEU A 238 8.07 11.66 -9.05
N GLN A 239 7.94 12.92 -9.43
CA GLN A 239 9.07 13.71 -9.97
C GLN A 239 9.82 14.51 -8.90
N PHE A 240 9.22 14.70 -7.71
CA PHE A 240 9.79 15.47 -6.59
C PHE A 240 10.14 16.94 -6.92
N GLU A 241 9.49 17.54 -7.90
CA GLU A 241 9.94 18.83 -8.45
C GLU A 241 9.07 20.02 -8.02
N ASP A 242 7.77 19.81 -7.85
CA ASP A 242 6.84 20.92 -7.77
C ASP A 242 5.96 20.95 -6.50
N HIS A 243 5.18 22.01 -6.39
CA HIS A 243 4.24 22.22 -5.31
C HIS A 243 3.11 21.15 -5.29
N HIS A 244 2.75 20.58 -6.44
CA HIS A 244 1.70 19.56 -6.51
C HIS A 244 2.18 18.24 -5.91
N ASP A 245 3.41 17.83 -6.20
CA ASP A 245 4.03 16.66 -5.58
C ASP A 245 4.14 16.83 -4.07
N LYS A 246 4.58 18.00 -3.61
CA LYS A 246 4.66 18.32 -2.20
C LYS A 246 3.30 18.24 -1.49
N ARG A 247 2.22 18.64 -2.16
CA ARG A 247 0.86 18.52 -1.62
C ARG A 247 0.41 17.07 -1.53
N MET A 248 0.71 16.25 -2.54
CA MET A 248 0.37 14.83 -2.50
C MET A 248 1.18 14.11 -1.41
N LEU A 249 2.47 14.38 -1.30
CA LEU A 249 3.28 13.86 -0.20
C LEU A 249 2.72 14.28 1.17
N ALA A 250 2.32 15.54 1.34
CA ALA A 250 1.70 16.01 2.59
C ALA A 250 0.40 15.27 2.94
N LEU A 251 -0.45 14.99 1.94
CA LEU A 251 -1.67 14.19 2.12
C LEU A 251 -1.33 12.78 2.61
N PHE A 252 -0.38 12.13 1.96
CA PHE A 252 0.04 10.77 2.35
C PHE A 252 0.85 10.74 3.64
N CYS A 253 1.51 11.82 4.04
CA CYS A 253 2.06 11.97 5.39
C CYS A 253 0.96 11.90 6.46
N ASP A 254 -0.17 12.58 6.24
CA ASP A 254 -1.30 12.50 7.16
C ASP A 254 -1.91 11.09 7.21
N ILE A 255 -2.05 10.41 6.06
CA ILE A 255 -2.55 9.02 6.01
C ILE A 255 -1.59 8.09 6.77
N PHE A 256 -0.30 8.18 6.51
CA PHE A 256 0.69 7.33 7.16
C PHE A 256 0.77 7.60 8.67
N CYS A 257 0.73 8.85 9.12
CA CYS A 257 0.68 9.17 10.55
C CYS A 257 -0.59 8.66 11.22
N GLU A 258 -1.74 8.73 10.54
CA GLU A 258 -2.99 8.16 11.03
C GLU A 258 -2.89 6.64 11.13
N LEU A 259 -2.30 5.97 10.13
CA LEU A 259 -2.03 4.53 10.16
C LEU A 259 -1.12 4.15 11.35
N GLU A 260 0.00 4.85 11.55
CA GLU A 260 0.91 4.60 12.70
C GLU A 260 0.18 4.75 14.04
N GLU A 261 -0.69 5.74 14.17
CA GLU A 261 -1.47 5.95 15.40
C GLU A 261 -2.49 4.82 15.60
N ARG A 262 -3.18 4.37 14.56
CA ARG A 262 -4.09 3.22 14.59
C ARG A 262 -3.37 1.92 14.97
N ILE A 263 -2.22 1.63 14.36
CA ILE A 263 -1.38 0.48 14.71
C ILE A 263 -0.98 0.54 16.19
N ARG A 264 -0.57 1.72 16.68
CA ARG A 264 -0.22 1.90 18.09
C ARG A 264 -1.41 1.57 19.00
N LEU A 265 -2.62 2.02 18.68
CA LEU A 265 -3.83 1.73 19.46
C LEU A 265 -4.15 0.23 19.47
N PHE A 266 -4.10 -0.45 18.34
CA PHE A 266 -4.26 -1.91 18.30
C PHE A 266 -3.22 -2.62 19.17
N GLU A 267 -1.96 -2.18 19.16
CA GLU A 267 -0.88 -2.80 19.93
C GLU A 267 -0.96 -2.54 21.43
N THR A 268 -1.48 -1.37 21.85
CA THR A 268 -1.49 -0.98 23.26
C THR A 268 -2.83 -1.24 23.94
N GLU A 269 -3.92 -1.13 23.22
CA GLU A 269 -5.28 -1.13 23.75
C GLU A 269 -6.13 -2.28 23.19
N GLY A 270 -5.63 -2.96 22.15
CA GLY A 270 -6.28 -4.09 21.48
C GLY A 270 -7.29 -3.70 20.42
N ASP A 271 -7.79 -2.45 20.43
CA ASP A 271 -8.77 -1.93 19.47
C ASP A 271 -8.72 -0.39 19.43
N ILE A 272 -9.43 0.21 18.49
CA ILE A 272 -9.61 1.65 18.39
C ILE A 272 -10.91 2.04 19.09
N GLU A 273 -10.82 2.82 20.17
CA GLU A 273 -11.99 3.22 20.95
C GLU A 273 -12.95 4.13 20.15
N ALA A 274 -14.24 3.99 20.46
CA ALA A 274 -15.27 4.87 19.92
C ALA A 274 -14.96 6.35 20.21
N GLY A 275 -15.07 7.17 19.16
CA GLY A 275 -14.75 8.59 19.26
C GLY A 275 -13.28 8.95 18.93
N TYR A 276 -12.46 7.96 18.57
CA TYR A 276 -11.12 8.24 18.03
C TYR A 276 -11.21 9.17 16.83
N ARG A 277 -10.31 10.17 16.81
CA ARG A 277 -10.16 11.11 15.69
C ARG A 277 -8.72 11.50 15.49
N TYR A 278 -8.22 11.27 14.29
CA TYR A 278 -6.93 11.79 13.86
C TYR A 278 -7.06 13.28 13.46
N THR A 279 -6.10 14.08 13.86
CA THR A 279 -6.00 15.49 13.45
C THR A 279 -4.91 15.66 12.40
N GLN A 280 -5.29 16.04 11.18
CA GLN A 280 -4.35 16.30 10.09
C GLN A 280 -3.32 17.38 10.47
N LYS A 281 -2.06 17.14 10.10
CA LYS A 281 -0.90 17.98 10.46
C LYS A 281 -0.24 18.61 9.24
N TYR A 282 -0.25 17.93 8.08
CA TYR A 282 0.49 18.28 6.89
C TYR A 282 -0.37 18.94 5.81
N LEU A 283 -1.55 18.43 5.56
CA LEU A 283 -2.50 18.94 4.58
C LEU A 283 -3.90 19.12 5.19
N VAL A 284 -4.17 20.27 5.78
CA VAL A 284 -5.49 20.59 6.36
C VAL A 284 -6.36 21.25 5.30
N ASP A 285 -7.59 20.75 5.10
CA ASP A 285 -8.57 21.28 4.13
C ASP A 285 -8.00 21.50 2.72
N ASN A 286 -7.20 20.57 2.24
CA ASN A 286 -6.49 20.67 0.95
C ASN A 286 -5.46 21.81 0.85
N LYS A 287 -5.04 22.39 1.98
CA LYS A 287 -4.01 23.41 2.02
C LYS A 287 -2.79 22.92 2.79
N LEU A 288 -1.61 23.18 2.26
CA LEU A 288 -0.35 22.92 2.97
C LEU A 288 -0.31 23.75 4.26
N THR A 289 -0.19 23.04 5.38
CA THR A 289 0.06 23.64 6.69
C THR A 289 1.50 24.12 6.80
N LYS A 290 1.85 24.73 7.94
CA LYS A 290 3.23 25.10 8.25
C LYS A 290 4.18 23.89 8.23
N LEU A 291 3.74 22.76 8.77
CA LEU A 291 4.46 21.48 8.75
C LEU A 291 4.59 20.92 7.33
N GLY A 292 3.49 20.88 6.57
CA GLY A 292 3.50 20.43 5.17
C GLY A 292 4.38 21.28 4.25
N LYS A 293 4.51 22.59 4.52
CA LYS A 293 5.48 23.45 3.83
C LYS A 293 6.93 23.08 4.15
N GLY A 294 7.19 22.49 5.30
CA GLY A 294 8.51 22.04 5.73
C GLY A 294 8.95 20.70 5.12
N ILE A 295 8.11 20.01 4.34
CA ILE A 295 8.51 18.78 3.63
C ILE A 295 9.63 19.14 2.66
N ASP A 296 10.82 18.60 2.92
CA ASP A 296 12.00 18.79 2.06
C ASP A 296 12.07 17.67 1.02
N ILE A 297 11.95 18.02 -0.25
CA ILE A 297 12.07 17.12 -1.39
C ILE A 297 13.27 17.46 -2.27
N SER A 298 14.09 18.43 -1.89
CA SER A 298 15.22 18.92 -2.69
C SER A 298 16.32 17.88 -2.90
N GLY A 299 16.51 16.97 -1.93
CA GLY A 299 17.54 15.94 -1.98
C GLY A 299 17.25 14.80 -2.97
N PHE A 300 15.99 14.63 -3.40
CA PHE A 300 15.59 13.47 -4.20
C PHE A 300 15.95 13.61 -5.69
N ASN A 301 16.08 14.84 -6.19
CA ASN A 301 16.43 15.11 -7.60
C ASN A 301 17.92 14.88 -7.94
N GLN A 302 18.82 14.84 -6.96
CA GLN A 302 20.26 14.77 -7.25
C GLN A 302 20.71 13.42 -7.81
N LYS A 303 20.13 12.30 -7.39
CA LYS A 303 20.46 10.97 -7.94
C LYS A 303 19.85 10.74 -9.35
N GLY A 304 18.68 11.31 -9.65
CA GLY A 304 18.04 11.22 -10.96
C GLY A 304 18.73 12.05 -12.06
N ASN A 305 19.38 13.16 -11.72
CA ASN A 305 20.13 13.96 -12.68
C ASN A 305 21.51 13.37 -13.05
N ALA A 306 22.14 12.60 -12.17
CA ALA A 306 23.38 11.91 -12.49
C ALA A 306 23.17 10.85 -13.58
N ALA A 307 22.08 10.08 -13.51
CA ALA A 307 21.73 9.09 -14.55
C ALA A 307 21.27 9.73 -15.87
N ARG A 308 20.66 10.93 -15.85
CA ARG A 308 20.28 11.67 -17.08
C ARG A 308 21.48 12.26 -17.81
N THR A 309 22.54 12.65 -17.12
CA THR A 309 23.77 13.19 -17.73
C THR A 309 24.61 12.11 -18.39
N GLU A 310 24.63 10.88 -17.89
CA GLU A 310 25.35 9.76 -18.52
C GLU A 310 24.65 9.25 -19.80
N ASN A 311 23.32 9.24 -19.85
CA ASN A 311 22.58 8.82 -21.06
C ASN A 311 22.57 9.86 -22.19
N ASN A 312 22.81 11.13 -21.92
CA ASN A 312 22.95 12.19 -22.97
C ASN A 312 24.37 12.31 -23.50
N ALA A 313 25.34 11.60 -22.93
CA ALA A 313 26.73 11.57 -23.42
C ALA A 313 27.00 10.42 -24.41
N ILE A 314 26.00 9.56 -24.70
CA ILE A 314 26.10 8.41 -25.59
C ILE A 314 25.16 8.51 -26.83
N SER A 315 24.56 9.68 -27.05
CA SER A 315 23.76 9.92 -28.27
C SER A 315 24.48 10.83 -29.26
#